data_c28b9e9776ab68a7da17fd5ef9563efc
#
_entry.id   c28b9e9776ab68a7da17fd5ef9563efc
#
_cell.length_a   1.000
_cell.length_b   1.000
_cell.length_c   1.000
_cell.angle_alpha   90.00
_cell.angle_beta   90.00
_cell.angle_gamma   90.00
#
_symmetry.space_group_name_H-M   'P 1'
#
loop_
_entity.id
_entity.type
_entity.pdbx_description
1 polymer ?
#
loop_
_entity_poly.entity_id
_entity_poly.type
_entity_poly.pdbx_seq_one_letter_code
_entity_poly.pdbx_strand_id
1 'polypeptide(L)'
;MNWQLLFPDHSAIANSEYSNIIESFGESVGDYPALSKTTVLSTNHRGYIKLNGPDSERFLQGQVTCDLSSLEAGESKNGAHLTPKGRIIFLFSATKGDDGTLLLETHHSVVEVAISSLRKYSVFFKTEIVDVTHEFLSVMISGSGSESLVEKVQWHSVGEISPSVFSTTLNVASAIEQLQTITHLVTPAGQGYSDLLRIRAGTADVVEQTSDEFIVQMINLDALDYINFKKGCYTGQEIVARAHYRGAVKRRLYRIGLDTEVSPPLKQGLMNTEGKVIGTIAAAAPASNTTVEILAILAIKSADCSKVKFGEQDLVPMRLLPLPYELPKSS
;
A
#
# COMPACT_ATOMS: atom_id res chain seq x y z
N MET A 1 1.94 -1.35 22.28
CA MET A 1 3.24 -2.02 22.16
C MET A 1 4.33 -1.06 22.65
N ASN A 2 5.35 -1.51 23.38
CA ASN A 2 6.43 -0.62 23.85
C ASN A 2 7.70 -0.82 22.99
N TRP A 3 7.85 -0.02 21.94
CA TRP A 3 8.98 -0.06 21.01
C TRP A 3 10.32 0.30 21.65
N GLN A 4 10.31 1.11 22.75
CA GLN A 4 11.53 1.46 23.48
C GLN A 4 12.19 0.25 24.13
N LEU A 5 11.42 -0.81 24.45
CA LEU A 5 11.98 -2.07 24.95
C LEU A 5 12.71 -2.88 23.87
N LEU A 6 12.29 -2.74 22.62
CA LEU A 6 12.89 -3.43 21.47
C LEU A 6 14.15 -2.72 20.98
N PHE A 7 14.13 -1.39 20.98
CA PHE A 7 15.20 -0.54 20.47
C PHE A 7 15.56 0.55 21.49
N PRO A 8 16.24 0.18 22.60
CA PRO A 8 16.49 1.07 23.74
C PRO A 8 17.38 2.27 23.37
N ASP A 9 18.25 2.11 22.39
CA ASP A 9 19.19 3.16 21.93
C ASP A 9 18.57 4.13 20.91
N HIS A 10 17.27 3.97 20.58
CA HIS A 10 16.56 4.78 19.60
C HIS A 10 15.39 5.53 20.24
N SER A 11 15.11 6.74 19.75
CA SER A 11 13.99 7.56 20.22
C SER A 11 12.72 7.26 19.42
N ALA A 12 11.95 6.27 19.83
CA ALA A 12 10.71 5.91 19.16
C ALA A 12 9.62 6.96 19.37
N ILE A 13 9.19 7.62 18.31
CA ILE A 13 8.07 8.57 18.29
C ILE A 13 6.88 7.85 17.66
N ALA A 14 5.87 7.55 18.48
CA ALA A 14 4.65 6.89 18.01
C ALA A 14 3.69 7.90 17.38
N ASN A 15 2.91 7.42 16.42
CA ASN A 15 1.78 8.17 15.89
C ASN A 15 0.77 8.48 17.00
N SER A 16 0.23 9.70 17.01
CA SER A 16 -0.66 10.19 18.07
C SER A 16 -1.99 9.44 18.15
N GLU A 17 -2.46 8.88 17.05
CA GLU A 17 -3.72 8.18 16.93
C GLU A 17 -3.55 6.66 17.01
N TYR A 18 -2.44 6.15 16.45
CA TYR A 18 -2.15 4.71 16.36
C TYR A 18 -0.80 4.37 16.98
N SER A 19 -0.77 4.09 18.27
CA SER A 19 0.46 3.85 19.04
C SER A 19 1.33 2.67 18.56
N ASN A 20 0.78 1.79 17.72
CA ASN A 20 1.52 0.70 17.09
C ASN A 20 2.33 1.15 15.86
N ILE A 21 2.03 2.31 15.32
CA ILE A 21 2.73 2.92 14.18
C ILE A 21 3.78 3.87 14.72
N ILE A 22 5.02 3.71 14.30
CA ILE A 22 6.12 4.60 14.70
C ILE A 22 6.44 5.55 13.55
N GLU A 23 6.35 6.83 13.82
CA GLU A 23 6.69 7.88 12.86
C GLU A 23 8.19 7.98 12.62
N SER A 24 9.00 7.82 13.69
CA SER A 24 10.46 7.84 13.63
C SER A 24 11.07 7.09 14.80
N PHE A 25 12.24 6.51 14.59
CA PHE A 25 13.14 6.00 15.63
C PHE A 25 14.34 6.94 15.87
N GLY A 26 14.22 8.21 15.46
CA GLY A 26 15.27 9.22 15.56
C GLY A 26 16.05 9.41 14.25
N GLU A 27 15.77 8.60 13.22
CA GLU A 27 16.37 8.80 11.90
C GLU A 27 15.82 10.08 11.23
N SER A 28 16.66 10.68 10.41
CA SER A 28 16.31 11.79 9.52
C SER A 28 16.15 11.29 8.08
N VAL A 29 15.49 12.06 7.24
CA VAL A 29 15.38 11.77 5.80
C VAL A 29 16.76 11.65 5.14
N GLY A 30 17.76 12.37 5.66
CA GLY A 30 19.16 12.28 5.21
C GLY A 30 19.80 10.92 5.41
N ASP A 31 19.28 10.11 6.32
CA ASP A 31 19.79 8.76 6.64
C ASP A 31 19.23 7.69 5.68
N TYR A 32 18.13 7.95 4.97
CA TYR A 32 17.46 6.98 4.10
C TYR A 32 18.36 6.32 3.04
N PRO A 33 19.29 7.05 2.35
CA PRO A 33 20.23 6.42 1.43
C PRO A 33 21.20 5.44 2.11
N ALA A 34 21.55 5.67 3.38
CA ALA A 34 22.39 4.75 4.15
C ALA A 34 21.59 3.55 4.65
N LEU A 35 20.36 3.76 5.13
CA LEU A 35 19.45 2.70 5.57
C LEU A 35 19.21 1.68 4.47
N SER A 36 19.07 2.09 3.20
CA SER A 36 18.86 1.17 2.07
C SER A 36 19.99 0.15 1.86
N LYS A 37 21.15 0.35 2.50
CA LYS A 37 22.33 -0.55 2.43
C LYS A 37 22.42 -1.51 3.62
N THR A 38 21.53 -1.40 4.60
CA THR A 38 21.46 -2.26 5.79
C THR A 38 20.16 -3.06 5.78
N THR A 39 20.03 -4.03 6.68
CA THR A 39 18.74 -4.67 6.91
C THR A 39 17.91 -3.76 7.83
N VAL A 40 16.75 -3.31 7.34
CA VAL A 40 15.89 -2.34 8.04
C VAL A 40 14.59 -3.01 8.41
N LEU A 41 14.14 -2.77 9.65
CA LEU A 41 12.79 -3.04 10.13
C LEU A 41 12.04 -1.71 10.25
N SER A 42 10.93 -1.57 9.56
CA SER A 42 10.09 -0.36 9.66
C SER A 42 8.63 -0.69 9.94
N THR A 43 7.92 0.23 10.58
CA THR A 43 6.47 0.11 10.80
C THR A 43 5.70 0.59 9.58
N ASN A 44 4.45 0.13 9.45
CA ASN A 44 3.63 0.38 8.28
C ASN A 44 2.21 0.83 8.69
N HIS A 45 1.60 1.72 7.91
CA HIS A 45 0.26 2.26 8.14
C HIS A 45 -0.86 1.26 7.83
N ARG A 46 -0.94 0.16 8.57
CA ARG A 46 -1.97 -0.85 8.32
C ARG A 46 -3.06 -0.85 9.38
N GLY A 47 -4.27 -1.04 8.88
CA GLY A 47 -5.45 -1.33 9.67
C GLY A 47 -6.02 -2.68 9.25
N TYR A 48 -6.82 -3.28 10.11
CA TYR A 48 -7.25 -4.66 9.97
C TYR A 48 -8.75 -4.79 10.17
N ILE A 49 -9.41 -5.45 9.23
CA ILE A 49 -10.83 -5.73 9.27
C ILE A 49 -11.01 -7.25 9.26
N LYS A 50 -11.69 -7.77 10.27
CA LYS A 50 -12.02 -9.20 10.37
C LYS A 50 -13.44 -9.43 9.88
N LEU A 51 -13.60 -10.40 8.97
CA LEU A 51 -14.89 -10.93 8.58
C LEU A 51 -15.03 -12.34 9.19
N ASN A 52 -16.07 -12.55 9.98
CA ASN A 52 -16.35 -13.80 10.64
C ASN A 52 -17.79 -14.25 10.38
N GLY A 53 -17.98 -15.52 10.07
CA GLY A 53 -19.29 -16.13 9.84
C GLY A 53 -19.33 -17.00 8.59
N PRO A 54 -20.34 -17.88 8.50
CA PRO A 54 -20.41 -18.92 7.46
C PRO A 54 -20.57 -18.38 6.03
N ASP A 55 -21.02 -17.12 5.89
CA ASP A 55 -21.21 -16.49 4.58
C ASP A 55 -20.09 -15.49 4.24
N SER A 56 -19.05 -15.32 5.07
CA SER A 56 -18.03 -14.28 4.91
C SER A 56 -17.31 -14.34 3.58
N GLU A 57 -16.84 -15.53 3.17
CA GLU A 57 -16.16 -15.71 1.88
C GLU A 57 -17.11 -15.46 0.70
N ARG A 58 -18.32 -16.06 0.74
CA ARG A 58 -19.32 -15.88 -0.32
C ARG A 58 -19.74 -14.42 -0.47
N PHE A 59 -19.89 -13.72 0.65
CA PHE A 59 -20.20 -12.29 0.67
C PHE A 59 -19.08 -11.48 0.01
N LEU A 60 -17.86 -11.63 0.52
CA LEU A 60 -16.73 -10.84 0.06
C LEU A 60 -16.37 -11.14 -1.40
N GLN A 61 -16.50 -12.41 -1.85
CA GLN A 61 -16.31 -12.82 -3.24
C GLN A 61 -17.15 -11.99 -4.22
N GLY A 62 -18.37 -11.61 -3.88
CA GLY A 62 -19.24 -10.76 -4.70
C GLY A 62 -18.95 -9.26 -4.62
N GLN A 63 -18.04 -8.83 -3.72
CA GLN A 63 -17.76 -7.42 -3.50
C GLN A 63 -16.39 -6.97 -4.03
N VAL A 64 -15.47 -7.89 -4.33
CA VAL A 64 -14.05 -7.55 -4.56
C VAL A 64 -13.53 -8.08 -5.88
N THR A 65 -12.43 -7.48 -6.34
CA THR A 65 -11.83 -7.75 -7.65
C THR A 65 -11.04 -9.05 -7.74
N CYS A 66 -10.46 -9.52 -6.63
CA CYS A 66 -9.70 -10.77 -6.57
C CYS A 66 -10.63 -11.98 -6.40
N ASP A 67 -10.14 -13.17 -6.72
CA ASP A 67 -10.86 -14.43 -6.54
C ASP A 67 -10.46 -15.10 -5.22
N LEU A 68 -11.39 -15.11 -4.26
CA LEU A 68 -11.19 -15.69 -2.93
C LEU A 68 -11.56 -17.17 -2.86
N SER A 69 -12.26 -17.72 -3.87
CA SER A 69 -12.74 -19.11 -3.84
C SER A 69 -11.65 -20.16 -3.81
N SER A 70 -10.44 -19.78 -4.24
CA SER A 70 -9.24 -20.64 -4.21
C SER A 70 -8.26 -20.26 -3.10
N LEU A 71 -8.65 -19.40 -2.16
CA LEU A 71 -7.78 -18.97 -1.06
C LEU A 71 -7.77 -20.04 0.04
N GLU A 72 -6.62 -20.65 0.28
CA GLU A 72 -6.43 -21.64 1.33
C GLU A 72 -6.06 -20.98 2.68
N ALA A 73 -6.17 -21.71 3.76
CA ALA A 73 -5.80 -21.22 5.08
C ALA A 73 -4.30 -20.85 5.14
N GLY A 74 -3.99 -19.69 5.69
CA GLY A 74 -2.64 -19.12 5.73
C GLY A 74 -2.22 -18.38 4.46
N GLU A 75 -2.96 -18.51 3.34
CA GLU A 75 -2.67 -17.77 2.12
C GLU A 75 -3.25 -16.35 2.15
N SER A 76 -2.63 -15.48 1.36
CA SER A 76 -3.07 -14.10 1.19
C SER A 76 -3.31 -13.76 -0.27
N LYS A 77 -4.29 -12.88 -0.53
CA LYS A 77 -4.62 -12.40 -1.86
C LYS A 77 -4.91 -10.91 -1.86
N ASN A 78 -4.28 -10.18 -2.77
CA ASN A 78 -4.53 -8.77 -2.94
C ASN A 78 -5.80 -8.51 -3.75
N GLY A 79 -6.53 -7.44 -3.38
CA GLY A 79 -7.75 -7.06 -4.07
C GLY A 79 -8.15 -5.62 -3.81
N ALA A 80 -9.24 -5.23 -4.48
CA ALA A 80 -9.85 -3.93 -4.33
C ALA A 80 -11.36 -4.07 -4.13
N HIS A 81 -11.95 -3.22 -3.31
CA HIS A 81 -13.38 -2.99 -3.26
C HIS A 81 -13.73 -1.72 -4.03
N LEU A 82 -14.73 -1.80 -4.88
CA LEU A 82 -15.05 -0.73 -5.83
C LEU A 82 -16.46 -0.19 -5.60
N THR A 83 -16.67 1.05 -6.05
CA THR A 83 -18.02 1.56 -6.29
C THR A 83 -18.65 0.91 -7.54
N PRO A 84 -19.97 0.96 -7.72
CA PRO A 84 -20.62 0.54 -8.98
C PRO A 84 -20.07 1.25 -10.21
N LYS A 85 -19.44 2.42 -10.05
CA LYS A 85 -18.78 3.18 -11.13
C LYS A 85 -17.33 2.74 -11.37
N GLY A 86 -16.88 1.65 -10.75
CA GLY A 86 -15.53 1.08 -10.91
C GLY A 86 -14.40 1.89 -10.28
N ARG A 87 -14.73 2.81 -9.36
CA ARG A 87 -13.73 3.56 -8.59
C ARG A 87 -13.37 2.81 -7.32
N ILE A 88 -12.12 2.88 -6.94
CA ILE A 88 -11.59 2.15 -5.78
C ILE A 88 -12.00 2.85 -4.49
N ILE A 89 -12.68 2.12 -3.61
CA ILE A 89 -13.00 2.58 -2.24
C ILE A 89 -11.81 2.29 -1.34
N PHE A 90 -11.30 1.06 -1.35
CA PHE A 90 -10.08 0.68 -0.62
C PHE A 90 -9.38 -0.51 -1.29
N LEU A 91 -8.09 -0.62 -1.03
CA LEU A 91 -7.24 -1.77 -1.38
C LEU A 91 -7.04 -2.62 -0.13
N PHE A 92 -6.85 -3.91 -0.32
CA PHE A 92 -6.59 -4.84 0.78
C PHE A 92 -5.73 -6.02 0.35
N SER A 93 -5.11 -6.66 1.35
CA SER A 93 -4.64 -8.03 1.30
C SER A 93 -5.56 -8.87 2.18
N ALA A 94 -6.20 -9.90 1.64
CA ALA A 94 -7.07 -10.81 2.40
C ALA A 94 -6.28 -12.06 2.77
N THR A 95 -6.20 -12.38 4.06
CA THR A 95 -5.63 -13.64 4.57
C THR A 95 -6.74 -14.49 5.15
N LYS A 96 -6.74 -15.79 4.82
CA LYS A 96 -7.71 -16.74 5.36
C LYS A 96 -7.14 -17.45 6.59
N GLY A 97 -7.86 -17.39 7.70
CA GLY A 97 -7.52 -18.13 8.92
C GLY A 97 -7.92 -19.59 8.84
N ASP A 98 -7.32 -20.44 9.70
CA ASP A 98 -7.65 -21.87 9.83
C ASP A 98 -9.12 -22.11 10.20
N ASP A 99 -9.74 -21.17 10.90
CA ASP A 99 -11.15 -21.19 11.31
C ASP A 99 -12.10 -20.68 10.20
N GLY A 100 -11.57 -20.34 9.02
CA GLY A 100 -12.33 -19.81 7.90
C GLY A 100 -12.62 -18.31 7.99
N THR A 101 -12.14 -17.61 9.01
CA THR A 101 -12.21 -16.14 9.07
C THR A 101 -11.37 -15.50 7.97
N LEU A 102 -11.76 -14.30 7.53
CA LEU A 102 -10.97 -13.49 6.61
C LEU A 102 -10.46 -12.25 7.33
N LEU A 103 -9.14 -12.05 7.30
CA LEU A 103 -8.49 -10.84 7.79
C LEU A 103 -8.09 -9.98 6.59
N LEU A 104 -8.64 -8.78 6.52
CA LEU A 104 -8.30 -7.80 5.49
C LEU A 104 -7.31 -6.81 6.08
N GLU A 105 -6.09 -6.77 5.55
CA GLU A 105 -5.11 -5.71 5.79
C GLU A 105 -5.32 -4.60 4.78
N THR A 106 -5.52 -3.37 5.23
CA THR A 106 -5.72 -2.17 4.39
C THR A 106 -4.93 -0.99 4.95
N HIS A 107 -4.95 0.17 4.31
CA HIS A 107 -4.42 1.38 4.93
C HIS A 107 -5.32 1.80 6.11
N HIS A 108 -4.73 2.16 7.26
CA HIS A 108 -5.50 2.43 8.49
C HIS A 108 -6.58 3.51 8.28
N SER A 109 -6.29 4.57 7.52
CA SER A 109 -7.24 5.69 7.31
C SER A 109 -8.52 5.33 6.56
N VAL A 110 -8.58 4.17 5.90
CA VAL A 110 -9.78 3.73 5.17
C VAL A 110 -10.56 2.63 5.88
N VAL A 111 -10.17 2.21 7.08
CA VAL A 111 -10.83 1.12 7.82
C VAL A 111 -12.30 1.43 8.03
N GLU A 112 -12.64 2.61 8.53
CA GLU A 112 -14.03 3.01 8.77
C GLU A 112 -14.83 3.11 7.47
N VAL A 113 -14.25 3.70 6.42
CA VAL A 113 -14.85 3.79 5.08
C VAL A 113 -15.10 2.40 4.50
N ALA A 114 -14.14 1.49 4.65
CA ALA A 114 -14.22 0.11 4.17
C ALA A 114 -15.34 -0.66 4.88
N ILE A 115 -15.36 -0.63 6.21
CA ILE A 115 -16.41 -1.28 7.02
C ILE A 115 -17.78 -0.73 6.66
N SER A 116 -17.93 0.60 6.59
CA SER A 116 -19.19 1.25 6.24
C SER A 116 -19.67 0.86 4.85
N SER A 117 -18.76 0.75 3.89
CA SER A 117 -19.07 0.34 2.52
C SER A 117 -19.49 -1.13 2.45
N LEU A 118 -18.75 -2.04 3.08
CA LEU A 118 -19.07 -3.47 3.09
C LEU A 118 -20.40 -3.75 3.81
N ARG A 119 -20.66 -3.10 4.93
CA ARG A 119 -21.91 -3.29 5.72
C ARG A 119 -23.17 -2.99 4.90
N LYS A 120 -23.14 -2.10 3.93
CA LYS A 120 -24.29 -1.81 3.05
C LYS A 120 -24.78 -3.04 2.28
N TYR A 121 -23.88 -3.98 1.98
CA TYR A 121 -24.16 -5.16 1.16
C TYR A 121 -24.24 -6.45 1.99
N SER A 122 -23.85 -6.42 3.27
CA SER A 122 -23.81 -7.63 4.13
C SER A 122 -25.15 -8.01 4.76
N VAL A 123 -26.20 -7.20 4.63
CA VAL A 123 -27.48 -7.33 5.36
C VAL A 123 -28.13 -8.71 5.19
N PHE A 124 -27.92 -9.37 4.06
CA PHE A 124 -28.49 -10.70 3.77
C PHE A 124 -27.50 -11.86 3.98
N PHE A 125 -26.35 -11.58 4.58
CA PHE A 125 -25.29 -12.56 4.80
C PHE A 125 -25.04 -12.75 6.31
N LYS A 126 -24.79 -13.98 6.72
CA LYS A 126 -24.36 -14.29 8.08
C LYS A 126 -22.84 -14.05 8.18
N THR A 127 -22.46 -12.78 8.21
CA THR A 127 -21.07 -12.32 8.36
C THR A 127 -21.03 -11.13 9.30
N GLU A 128 -20.10 -11.15 10.23
CA GLU A 128 -19.76 -10.03 11.09
C GLU A 128 -18.52 -9.33 10.52
N ILE A 129 -18.51 -8.01 10.52
CA ILE A 129 -17.43 -7.18 10.00
C ILE A 129 -16.96 -6.26 11.12
N VAL A 130 -15.74 -6.48 11.61
CA VAL A 130 -15.22 -5.82 12.82
C VAL A 130 -13.85 -5.21 12.53
N ASP A 131 -13.61 -4.00 13.07
CA ASP A 131 -12.27 -3.42 13.17
C ASP A 131 -11.48 -4.13 14.26
N VAL A 132 -10.36 -4.72 13.87
CA VAL A 132 -9.41 -5.41 14.76
C VAL A 132 -8.01 -4.82 14.64
N THR A 133 -7.89 -3.56 14.22
CA THR A 133 -6.61 -2.88 14.00
C THR A 133 -5.71 -2.91 15.24
N HIS A 134 -6.30 -2.83 16.43
CA HIS A 134 -5.54 -2.86 17.68
C HIS A 134 -4.93 -4.24 18.04
N GLU A 135 -5.39 -5.31 17.38
CA GLU A 135 -4.89 -6.68 17.62
C GLU A 135 -3.64 -6.99 16.80
N PHE A 136 -3.36 -6.23 15.74
CA PHE A 136 -2.31 -6.53 14.78
C PHE A 136 -1.33 -5.38 14.59
N LEU A 137 -0.16 -5.75 14.09
CA LEU A 137 0.93 -4.86 13.72
C LEU A 137 1.49 -5.28 12.37
N SER A 138 1.65 -4.34 11.44
CA SER A 138 2.39 -4.57 10.21
C SER A 138 3.81 -4.02 10.33
N VAL A 139 4.78 -4.81 9.92
CA VAL A 139 6.19 -4.40 9.79
C VAL A 139 6.71 -4.75 8.41
N MET A 140 7.65 -3.95 7.94
CA MET A 140 8.39 -4.20 6.70
C MET A 140 9.85 -4.50 7.02
N ILE A 141 10.41 -5.48 6.32
CA ILE A 141 11.85 -5.79 6.34
C ILE A 141 12.39 -5.51 4.94
N SER A 142 13.48 -4.76 4.87
CA SER A 142 14.06 -4.36 3.59
C SER A 142 15.58 -4.27 3.63
N GLY A 143 16.19 -4.12 2.46
CA GLY A 143 17.62 -3.88 2.30
C GLY A 143 18.48 -5.13 2.26
N SER A 144 19.79 -4.96 2.40
CA SER A 144 20.76 -6.06 2.29
C SER A 144 20.57 -7.05 3.43
N GLY A 145 20.35 -8.34 3.09
CA GLY A 145 20.13 -9.39 4.11
C GLY A 145 18.66 -9.61 4.50
N SER A 146 17.71 -8.85 3.98
CA SER A 146 16.28 -9.02 4.25
C SER A 146 15.77 -10.43 3.90
N GLU A 147 16.15 -10.97 2.74
CA GLU A 147 15.80 -12.33 2.29
C GLU A 147 16.28 -13.39 3.30
N SER A 148 17.57 -13.34 3.66
CA SER A 148 18.15 -14.28 4.64
C SER A 148 17.53 -14.13 6.03
N LEU A 149 17.10 -12.93 6.41
CA LEU A 149 16.42 -12.71 7.69
C LEU A 149 15.01 -13.31 7.67
N VAL A 150 14.25 -13.07 6.62
CA VAL A 150 12.88 -13.58 6.46
C VAL A 150 12.86 -15.11 6.46
N GLU A 151 13.81 -15.77 5.81
CA GLU A 151 13.97 -17.23 5.86
C GLU A 151 14.23 -17.77 7.28
N LYS A 152 14.97 -17.01 8.09
CA LYS A 152 15.31 -17.43 9.47
C LYS A 152 14.17 -17.26 10.47
N VAL A 153 13.37 -16.20 10.34
CA VAL A 153 12.35 -15.87 11.35
C VAL A 153 11.12 -16.73 11.30
N GLN A 154 10.88 -17.47 10.20
CA GLN A 154 9.73 -18.38 10.03
C GLN A 154 8.39 -17.73 10.41
N TRP A 155 8.22 -16.44 10.11
CA TRP A 155 6.97 -15.75 10.37
C TRP A 155 5.87 -16.23 9.43
N HIS A 156 4.67 -16.34 9.95
CA HIS A 156 3.50 -16.64 9.15
C HIS A 156 3.17 -15.43 8.27
N SER A 157 2.74 -15.69 7.04
CA SER A 157 2.22 -14.65 6.12
C SER A 157 3.21 -13.55 5.75
N VAL A 158 4.47 -13.90 5.46
CA VAL A 158 5.42 -12.94 4.87
C VAL A 158 5.12 -12.78 3.39
N GLY A 159 4.76 -11.57 2.96
CA GLY A 159 4.56 -11.20 1.56
C GLY A 159 5.71 -10.38 1.02
N GLU A 160 6.22 -10.73 -0.15
CA GLU A 160 7.16 -9.88 -0.89
C GLU A 160 6.39 -8.74 -1.58
N ILE A 161 6.78 -7.49 -1.29
CA ILE A 161 6.19 -6.28 -1.90
C ILE A 161 6.95 -5.90 -3.18
N SER A 162 8.27 -6.05 -3.15
CA SER A 162 9.19 -5.87 -4.27
C SER A 162 10.51 -6.56 -3.93
N PRO A 163 11.44 -6.71 -4.87
CA PRO A 163 12.72 -7.38 -4.59
C PRO A 163 13.38 -6.86 -3.32
N SER A 164 13.68 -7.78 -2.38
CA SER A 164 14.29 -7.49 -1.07
C SER A 164 13.46 -6.56 -0.15
N VAL A 165 12.15 -6.47 -0.36
CA VAL A 165 11.21 -5.74 0.51
C VAL A 165 10.05 -6.66 0.86
N PHE A 166 9.93 -7.01 2.13
CA PHE A 166 8.94 -7.95 2.65
C PHE A 166 8.05 -7.25 3.67
N SER A 167 6.80 -7.66 3.75
CA SER A 167 5.85 -7.22 4.78
C SER A 167 5.29 -8.42 5.51
N THR A 168 5.06 -8.29 6.80
CA THR A 168 4.39 -9.30 7.61
C THR A 168 3.45 -8.64 8.61
N THR A 169 2.39 -9.39 8.94
CA THR A 169 1.44 -9.04 9.99
C THR A 169 1.71 -9.88 11.22
N LEU A 170 1.88 -9.22 12.35
CA LEU A 170 2.11 -9.84 13.66
C LEU A 170 0.92 -9.56 14.58
N ASN A 171 0.53 -10.55 15.39
CA ASN A 171 -0.40 -10.31 16.48
C ASN A 171 0.33 -9.51 17.58
N VAL A 172 -0.26 -8.41 18.05
CA VAL A 172 0.35 -7.50 19.04
C VAL A 172 0.71 -8.22 20.33
N ALA A 173 -0.05 -9.24 20.73
CA ALA A 173 0.21 -10.02 21.96
C ALA A 173 1.53 -10.79 21.89
N SER A 174 1.97 -11.24 20.72
CA SER A 174 3.23 -12.01 20.53
C SER A 174 4.31 -11.21 19.79
N ALA A 175 4.00 -10.02 19.27
CA ALA A 175 4.92 -9.25 18.43
C ALA A 175 6.23 -8.89 19.15
N ILE A 176 6.19 -8.56 20.45
CA ILE A 176 7.40 -8.22 21.21
C ILE A 176 8.37 -9.40 21.23
N GLU A 177 7.89 -10.59 21.58
CA GLU A 177 8.72 -11.80 21.64
C GLU A 177 9.32 -12.13 20.28
N GLN A 178 8.51 -12.08 19.22
CA GLN A 178 8.96 -12.34 17.85
C GLN A 178 10.00 -11.32 17.38
N LEU A 179 9.77 -10.04 17.60
CA LEU A 179 10.69 -8.98 17.19
C LEU A 179 11.98 -8.96 17.98
N GLN A 180 11.98 -9.31 19.29
CA GLN A 180 13.18 -9.40 20.11
C GLN A 180 14.24 -10.34 19.52
N THR A 181 13.82 -11.37 18.80
CA THR A 181 14.76 -12.33 18.18
C THR A 181 15.62 -11.71 17.08
N ILE A 182 15.20 -10.58 16.51
CA ILE A 182 15.86 -9.96 15.36
C ILE A 182 16.35 -8.53 15.60
N THR A 183 16.07 -7.93 16.73
CA THR A 183 16.45 -6.52 17.01
C THR A 183 17.94 -6.24 16.78
N HIS A 184 18.82 -7.20 17.09
CA HIS A 184 20.26 -7.08 16.89
C HIS A 184 20.74 -7.26 15.44
N LEU A 185 19.82 -7.62 14.53
CA LEU A 185 20.10 -7.86 13.11
C LEU A 185 19.56 -6.74 12.20
N VAL A 186 18.77 -5.83 12.74
CA VAL A 186 18.07 -4.81 11.97
C VAL A 186 18.31 -3.41 12.51
N THR A 187 18.26 -2.42 11.62
CA THR A 187 18.18 -1.01 11.99
C THR A 187 16.70 -0.61 11.96
N PRO A 188 16.13 -0.06 13.03
CA PRO A 188 14.76 0.38 13.01
C PRO A 188 14.61 1.67 12.19
N ALA A 189 13.48 1.79 11.49
CA ALA A 189 13.08 3.01 10.82
C ALA A 189 11.57 3.23 10.97
N GLY A 190 11.15 4.48 10.95
CA GLY A 190 9.76 4.86 11.06
C GLY A 190 9.02 4.73 9.74
N GLN A 191 7.78 5.13 9.82
CA GLN A 191 6.80 5.04 8.75
C GLN A 191 7.19 5.75 7.46
N GLY A 192 7.84 6.94 7.55
CA GLY A 192 8.26 7.66 6.35
C GLY A 192 9.19 6.85 5.45
N TYR A 193 10.00 5.97 6.04
CA TYR A 193 10.83 5.04 5.27
C TYR A 193 9.99 3.92 4.61
N SER A 194 8.98 3.39 5.30
CA SER A 194 8.03 2.43 4.70
C SER A 194 7.27 3.02 3.53
N ASP A 195 6.83 4.27 3.63
CA ASP A 195 6.14 4.97 2.54
C ASP A 195 7.04 5.10 1.30
N LEU A 196 8.32 5.43 1.50
CA LEU A 196 9.31 5.46 0.42
C LEU A 196 9.49 4.07 -0.22
N LEU A 197 9.54 3.00 0.57
CA LEU A 197 9.65 1.63 0.05
C LEU A 197 8.44 1.25 -0.81
N ARG A 198 7.22 1.63 -0.41
CA ARG A 198 6.00 1.39 -1.19
C ARG A 198 5.98 2.18 -2.50
N ILE A 199 6.44 3.43 -2.48
CA ILE A 199 6.64 4.23 -3.69
C ILE A 199 7.64 3.54 -4.63
N ARG A 200 8.73 3.00 -4.11
CA ARG A 200 9.74 2.26 -4.87
C ARG A 200 9.23 0.95 -5.42
N ALA A 201 8.33 0.30 -4.71
CA ALA A 201 7.60 -0.87 -5.18
C ALA A 201 6.54 -0.54 -6.25
N GLY A 202 6.28 0.74 -6.52
CA GLY A 202 5.28 1.16 -7.50
C GLY A 202 3.84 0.91 -7.06
N THR A 203 3.60 0.72 -5.77
CA THR A 203 2.28 0.44 -5.18
C THR A 203 1.74 1.66 -4.46
N ALA A 204 0.71 2.29 -5.02
CA ALA A 204 0.00 3.37 -4.35
C ALA A 204 -1.08 2.79 -3.43
N ASP A 205 -1.09 3.23 -2.17
CA ASP A 205 -2.22 2.98 -1.30
C ASP A 205 -3.41 3.86 -1.70
N VAL A 206 -4.62 3.38 -1.39
CA VAL A 206 -5.82 4.22 -1.36
C VAL A 206 -6.06 4.59 0.10
N VAL A 207 -5.91 5.87 0.39
CA VAL A 207 -6.16 6.47 1.69
C VAL A 207 -7.53 7.14 1.70
N GLU A 208 -8.03 7.56 2.85
CA GLU A 208 -9.35 8.20 2.98
C GLU A 208 -9.53 9.34 1.95
N GLN A 209 -8.52 10.19 1.80
CA GLN A 209 -8.54 11.34 0.89
C GLN A 209 -8.60 10.96 -0.60
N THR A 210 -8.15 9.75 -0.96
CA THR A 210 -8.10 9.24 -2.35
C THR A 210 -9.12 8.14 -2.63
N SER A 211 -9.94 7.78 -1.64
CA SER A 211 -11.06 6.86 -1.81
C SER A 211 -12.06 7.43 -2.82
N ASP A 212 -12.58 6.57 -3.73
CA ASP A 212 -13.49 6.93 -4.84
C ASP A 212 -12.88 7.88 -5.90
N GLU A 213 -11.53 8.03 -5.96
CA GLU A 213 -10.88 8.90 -6.94
C GLU A 213 -10.38 8.14 -8.18
N PHE A 214 -9.83 6.94 -8.01
CA PHE A 214 -9.12 6.23 -9.08
C PHE A 214 -9.86 4.99 -9.55
N ILE A 215 -9.70 4.66 -10.83
CA ILE A 215 -10.04 3.34 -11.35
C ILE A 215 -8.80 2.44 -11.29
N VAL A 216 -9.03 1.14 -11.26
CA VAL A 216 -7.97 0.13 -11.01
C VAL A 216 -6.79 0.23 -11.98
N GLN A 217 -7.02 0.51 -13.26
CA GLN A 217 -5.95 0.64 -14.24
C GLN A 217 -5.12 1.93 -14.09
N MET A 218 -5.67 2.99 -13.48
CA MET A 218 -4.93 4.24 -13.26
C MET A 218 -3.79 4.06 -12.27
N ILE A 219 -3.93 3.15 -11.30
CA ILE A 219 -2.90 2.82 -10.32
C ILE A 219 -2.28 1.44 -10.57
N ASN A 220 -2.35 0.96 -11.82
CA ASN A 220 -1.68 -0.24 -12.33
C ASN A 220 -2.09 -1.56 -11.66
N LEU A 221 -3.26 -1.67 -11.03
CA LEU A 221 -3.69 -2.89 -10.34
C LEU A 221 -3.89 -4.08 -11.28
N ASP A 222 -4.07 -3.82 -12.57
CA ASP A 222 -4.14 -4.85 -13.64
C ASP A 222 -2.76 -5.45 -13.98
N ALA A 223 -1.66 -4.79 -13.57
CA ALA A 223 -0.29 -5.30 -13.66
C ALA A 223 0.17 -5.98 -12.36
N LEU A 224 -0.53 -5.77 -11.24
CA LEU A 224 -0.13 -6.18 -9.88
C LEU A 224 -0.98 -7.34 -9.33
N ASP A 225 -1.71 -8.06 -10.18
CA ASP A 225 -2.56 -9.22 -9.83
C ASP A 225 -3.67 -8.93 -8.78
N TYR A 226 -4.11 -7.68 -8.68
CA TYR A 226 -5.24 -7.31 -7.82
C TYR A 226 -6.61 -7.66 -8.42
N ILE A 227 -6.66 -8.08 -9.70
CA ILE A 227 -7.89 -8.26 -10.45
C ILE A 227 -7.93 -9.62 -11.11
N ASN A 228 -8.94 -10.41 -10.77
CA ASN A 228 -9.23 -11.62 -11.52
C ASN A 228 -10.32 -11.33 -12.57
N PHE A 229 -9.93 -11.31 -13.85
CA PHE A 229 -10.85 -11.06 -14.97
C PHE A 229 -11.71 -12.28 -15.35
N LYS A 230 -11.46 -13.46 -14.75
CA LYS A 230 -12.17 -14.72 -15.07
C LYS A 230 -13.16 -15.13 -13.97
N LYS A 231 -13.14 -14.47 -12.80
CA LYS A 231 -14.08 -14.76 -11.71
C LYS A 231 -15.50 -14.33 -12.03
N GLY A 232 -16.46 -14.79 -11.22
CA GLY A 232 -17.86 -14.36 -11.28
C GLY A 232 -18.07 -12.86 -11.00
N CYS A 233 -19.32 -12.42 -11.04
CA CYS A 233 -19.68 -11.01 -10.90
C CYS A 233 -19.27 -10.42 -9.55
N TYR A 234 -18.81 -9.16 -9.60
CA TYR A 234 -18.52 -8.34 -8.41
C TYR A 234 -18.87 -6.87 -8.67
N THR A 235 -18.98 -6.08 -7.61
CA THR A 235 -19.32 -4.65 -7.69
C THR A 235 -18.30 -3.88 -8.54
N GLY A 236 -18.77 -3.16 -9.57
CA GLY A 236 -17.94 -2.33 -10.46
C GLY A 236 -17.26 -3.08 -11.63
N GLN A 237 -17.46 -4.40 -11.75
CA GLN A 237 -16.82 -5.25 -12.76
C GLN A 237 -17.01 -4.75 -14.20
N GLU A 238 -18.19 -4.24 -14.56
CA GLU A 238 -18.48 -3.79 -15.93
C GLU A 238 -17.50 -2.71 -16.40
N ILE A 239 -17.22 -1.72 -15.55
CA ILE A 239 -16.30 -0.63 -15.86
C ILE A 239 -14.86 -1.15 -15.98
N VAL A 240 -14.44 -2.04 -15.05
CA VAL A 240 -13.11 -2.66 -15.06
C VAL A 240 -12.90 -3.50 -16.32
N ALA A 241 -13.86 -4.37 -16.66
CA ALA A 241 -13.82 -5.21 -17.86
C ALA A 241 -13.85 -4.38 -19.15
N ARG A 242 -14.70 -3.34 -19.21
CA ARG A 242 -14.75 -2.45 -20.37
C ARG A 242 -13.42 -1.73 -20.61
N ALA A 243 -12.78 -1.24 -19.54
CA ALA A 243 -11.47 -0.59 -19.64
C ALA A 243 -10.38 -1.56 -20.09
N HIS A 244 -10.46 -2.83 -19.67
CA HIS A 244 -9.51 -3.87 -20.06
C HIS A 244 -9.67 -4.36 -21.49
N TYR A 245 -10.92 -4.68 -21.92
CA TYR A 245 -11.17 -5.32 -23.22
C TYR A 245 -11.49 -4.37 -24.37
N ARG A 246 -11.97 -3.15 -24.09
CA ARG A 246 -12.51 -2.22 -25.09
C ARG A 246 -12.01 -0.79 -24.95
N GLY A 247 -11.23 -0.49 -23.92
CA GLY A 247 -10.77 0.85 -23.62
C GLY A 247 -9.27 1.00 -23.76
N ALA A 248 -8.81 2.09 -24.39
CA ALA A 248 -7.44 2.50 -24.25
C ALA A 248 -7.25 3.14 -22.87
N VAL A 249 -6.40 2.56 -22.04
CA VAL A 249 -5.98 3.17 -20.78
C VAL A 249 -5.17 4.43 -21.12
N LYS A 250 -5.71 5.59 -20.81
CA LYS A 250 -5.10 6.89 -21.15
C LYS A 250 -4.16 7.44 -20.08
N ARG A 251 -4.25 6.92 -18.86
CA ARG A 251 -3.49 7.35 -17.68
C ARG A 251 -2.97 6.14 -16.94
N ARG A 252 -1.73 6.22 -16.47
CA ARG A 252 -1.05 5.18 -15.69
C ARG A 252 -0.29 5.80 -14.54
N LEU A 253 -0.02 4.98 -13.53
CA LEU A 253 0.86 5.33 -12.42
C LEU A 253 2.30 5.24 -12.87
N TYR A 254 3.06 6.29 -12.57
CA TYR A 254 4.51 6.36 -12.81
C TYR A 254 5.22 6.70 -11.51
N ARG A 255 6.41 6.14 -11.33
CA ARG A 255 7.33 6.53 -10.26
C ARG A 255 8.22 7.65 -10.77
N ILE A 256 8.33 8.71 -9.98
CA ILE A 256 8.99 9.95 -10.38
C ILE A 256 9.89 10.43 -9.23
N GLY A 257 11.11 10.81 -9.55
CA GLY A 257 11.99 11.59 -8.68
C GLY A 257 11.84 13.07 -8.98
N LEU A 258 11.66 13.88 -7.94
CA LEU A 258 11.64 15.33 -7.99
C LEU A 258 12.84 15.89 -7.23
N ASP A 259 13.56 16.83 -7.84
CA ASP A 259 14.70 17.51 -7.19
C ASP A 259 14.13 18.69 -6.35
N THR A 260 13.58 18.36 -5.18
CA THR A 260 12.96 19.30 -4.22
C THR A 260 12.99 18.71 -2.82
N GLU A 261 13.00 19.58 -1.81
CA GLU A 261 12.81 19.21 -0.39
C GLU A 261 11.34 19.16 0.02
N VAL A 262 10.45 19.74 -0.79
CA VAL A 262 9.02 19.88 -0.50
C VAL A 262 8.26 18.68 -1.05
N SER A 263 7.68 17.88 -0.16
CA SER A 263 6.76 16.82 -0.56
C SER A 263 5.42 17.40 -1.02
N PRO A 264 5.01 17.15 -2.25
CA PRO A 264 3.72 17.61 -2.74
C PRO A 264 2.57 16.85 -2.05
N PRO A 265 1.46 17.53 -1.74
CA PRO A 265 0.31 16.88 -1.13
C PRO A 265 -0.39 15.90 -2.09
N LEU A 266 -1.09 14.93 -1.52
CA LEU A 266 -1.93 14.00 -2.28
C LEU A 266 -3.00 14.76 -3.08
N LYS A 267 -3.36 14.21 -4.24
CA LYS A 267 -4.33 14.79 -5.20
C LYS A 267 -3.86 16.08 -5.86
N GLN A 268 -2.71 16.62 -5.50
CA GLN A 268 -2.15 17.80 -6.15
C GLN A 268 -1.91 17.53 -7.64
N GLY A 269 -2.36 18.46 -8.47
CA GLY A 269 -2.09 18.42 -9.92
C GLY A 269 -0.63 18.70 -10.22
N LEU A 270 -0.04 17.89 -11.09
CA LEU A 270 1.26 18.16 -11.71
C LEU A 270 1.04 18.92 -13.02
N MET A 271 1.71 20.04 -13.19
CA MET A 271 1.64 20.90 -14.38
C MET A 271 2.98 20.84 -15.13
N ASN A 272 2.91 20.84 -16.45
CA ASN A 272 4.08 21.00 -17.32
C ASN A 272 4.54 22.47 -17.37
N THR A 273 5.60 22.75 -18.15
CA THR A 273 6.18 24.08 -18.35
C THR A 273 5.20 25.10 -18.98
N GLU A 274 4.14 24.63 -19.62
CA GLU A 274 3.08 25.44 -20.22
C GLU A 274 1.91 25.73 -19.26
N GLY A 275 1.99 25.25 -17.99
CA GLY A 275 0.91 25.37 -16.99
C GLY A 275 -0.26 24.40 -17.19
N LYS A 276 -0.12 23.41 -18.07
CA LYS A 276 -1.14 22.40 -18.31
C LYS A 276 -1.01 21.28 -17.28
N VAL A 277 -2.14 20.88 -16.66
CA VAL A 277 -2.19 19.72 -15.77
C VAL A 277 -1.99 18.44 -16.58
N ILE A 278 -0.91 17.72 -16.29
CA ILE A 278 -0.51 16.47 -16.96
C ILE A 278 -0.77 15.23 -16.11
N GLY A 279 -0.97 15.39 -14.81
CA GLY A 279 -1.20 14.29 -13.88
C GLY A 279 -1.65 14.72 -12.50
N THR A 280 -1.78 13.72 -11.62
CA THR A 280 -2.23 13.88 -10.23
C THR A 280 -1.37 13.01 -9.32
N ILE A 281 -0.96 13.53 -8.18
CA ILE A 281 -0.13 12.83 -7.20
C ILE A 281 -0.97 11.83 -6.42
N ALA A 282 -0.54 10.58 -6.40
CA ALA A 282 -1.17 9.47 -5.67
C ALA A 282 -0.42 9.13 -4.37
N ALA A 283 0.91 9.30 -4.33
CA ALA A 283 1.73 9.14 -3.13
C ALA A 283 2.98 10.01 -3.24
N ALA A 284 3.55 10.43 -2.11
CA ALA A 284 4.80 11.18 -2.05
C ALA A 284 5.54 10.85 -0.76
N ALA A 285 6.85 10.65 -0.84
CA ALA A 285 7.72 10.50 0.32
C ALA A 285 9.09 11.13 0.05
N PRO A 286 9.72 11.77 1.04
CA PRO A 286 11.10 12.20 0.94
C PRO A 286 12.02 11.00 0.71
N ALA A 287 12.99 11.14 -0.18
CA ALA A 287 14.00 10.10 -0.46
C ALA A 287 15.39 10.50 0.04
N SER A 288 15.62 11.80 0.16
CA SER A 288 16.80 12.42 0.76
C SER A 288 16.47 13.88 1.13
N ASN A 289 17.43 14.59 1.72
CA ASN A 289 17.27 16.02 2.04
C ASN A 289 16.99 16.92 0.82
N THR A 290 17.22 16.46 -0.39
CA THR A 290 17.10 17.26 -1.62
C THR A 290 16.18 16.62 -2.66
N THR A 291 15.65 15.44 -2.40
CA THR A 291 14.83 14.70 -3.36
C THR A 291 13.59 14.10 -2.72
N VAL A 292 12.49 14.17 -3.46
CA VAL A 292 11.23 13.51 -3.13
C VAL A 292 10.91 12.49 -4.22
N GLU A 293 10.54 11.29 -3.86
CA GLU A 293 9.96 10.32 -4.78
C GLU A 293 8.44 10.34 -4.67
N ILE A 294 7.77 10.29 -5.81
CA ILE A 294 6.31 10.27 -5.88
C ILE A 294 5.80 9.14 -6.77
N LEU A 295 4.58 8.73 -6.53
CA LEU A 295 3.75 8.03 -7.49
C LEU A 295 2.72 9.01 -8.02
N ALA A 296 2.70 9.19 -9.34
CA ALA A 296 1.76 10.09 -9.99
C ALA A 296 1.04 9.41 -11.14
N ILE A 297 -0.26 9.67 -11.24
CA ILE A 297 -1.09 9.22 -12.35
C ILE A 297 -0.94 10.25 -13.47
N LEU A 298 -0.15 9.91 -14.51
CA LEU A 298 0.08 10.76 -15.67
C LEU A 298 -0.72 10.29 -16.88
N ALA A 299 -1.07 11.22 -17.76
CA ALA A 299 -1.43 10.87 -19.13
C ALA A 299 -0.20 10.26 -19.83
N ILE A 300 -0.38 9.09 -20.47
CA ILE A 300 0.72 8.34 -21.12
C ILE A 300 1.54 9.22 -22.06
N LYS A 301 0.87 10.12 -22.79
CA LYS A 301 1.52 11.07 -23.73
C LYS A 301 2.33 12.17 -23.04
N SER A 302 2.25 12.32 -21.73
CA SER A 302 2.89 13.40 -20.98
C SER A 302 3.96 12.90 -20.02
N ALA A 303 4.32 11.62 -20.10
CA ALA A 303 5.33 11.02 -19.22
C ALA A 303 6.77 11.53 -19.51
N ASP A 304 7.04 12.06 -20.70
CA ASP A 304 8.39 12.51 -21.12
C ASP A 304 8.74 13.95 -20.69
N CYS A 305 7.99 14.54 -19.74
CA CYS A 305 8.32 15.87 -19.22
C CYS A 305 9.59 15.83 -18.36
N SER A 306 10.50 16.79 -18.57
CA SER A 306 11.73 16.94 -17.77
C SER A 306 11.59 17.86 -16.55
N LYS A 307 10.56 18.69 -16.52
CA LYS A 307 10.24 19.61 -15.42
C LYS A 307 8.76 19.67 -15.19
N VAL A 308 8.37 19.80 -13.92
CA VAL A 308 6.99 19.96 -13.49
C VAL A 308 6.85 21.03 -12.41
N LYS A 309 5.65 21.54 -12.28
CA LYS A 309 5.22 22.42 -11.20
C LYS A 309 4.07 21.78 -10.43
N PHE A 310 4.04 21.99 -9.12
CA PHE A 310 2.91 21.63 -8.25
C PHE A 310 2.63 22.72 -7.24
N GLY A 311 1.36 23.00 -7.00
CA GLY A 311 0.95 24.13 -6.16
C GLY A 311 1.53 25.46 -6.65
N GLU A 312 2.06 26.26 -5.72
CA GLU A 312 2.71 27.55 -5.99
C GLU A 312 4.24 27.43 -6.16
N GLN A 313 4.79 26.21 -6.09
CA GLN A 313 6.22 25.97 -6.25
C GLN A 313 6.69 26.36 -7.64
N ASP A 314 7.99 26.69 -7.76
CA ASP A 314 8.66 26.84 -9.04
C ASP A 314 8.74 25.53 -9.81
N LEU A 315 9.16 25.61 -11.08
CA LEU A 315 9.43 24.42 -11.90
C LEU A 315 10.57 23.61 -11.29
N VAL A 316 10.30 22.37 -10.92
CA VAL A 316 11.31 21.43 -10.41
C VAL A 316 11.70 20.40 -11.46
N PRO A 317 12.97 19.98 -11.53
CA PRO A 317 13.40 18.86 -12.37
C PRO A 317 12.64 17.58 -11.99
N MET A 318 12.21 16.84 -13.02
CA MET A 318 11.49 15.59 -12.90
C MET A 318 12.25 14.49 -13.65
N ARG A 319 12.36 13.31 -13.03
CA ARG A 319 12.92 12.11 -13.66
C ARG A 319 11.97 10.95 -13.50
N LEU A 320 11.65 10.27 -14.61
CA LEU A 320 10.97 8.98 -14.51
C LEU A 320 11.93 7.96 -13.89
N LEU A 321 11.43 7.23 -12.91
CA LEU A 321 12.13 6.13 -12.25
C LEU A 321 11.48 4.80 -12.66
N PRO A 322 12.27 3.70 -12.77
CA PRO A 322 11.72 2.42 -13.15
C PRO A 322 10.70 1.91 -12.12
N LEU A 323 9.65 1.28 -12.62
CA LEU A 323 8.77 0.43 -11.82
C LEU A 323 9.35 -0.99 -11.75
N PRO A 324 9.18 -1.74 -10.65
CA PRO A 324 9.69 -3.11 -10.54
C PRO A 324 8.86 -4.15 -11.32
N TYR A 325 7.86 -3.71 -12.08
CA TYR A 325 6.98 -4.53 -12.91
C TYR A 325 6.73 -3.89 -14.28
N GLU A 326 6.32 -4.70 -15.24
CA GLU A 326 5.98 -4.23 -16.58
C GLU A 326 4.52 -3.77 -16.66
N LEU A 327 4.29 -2.67 -17.36
CA LEU A 327 2.93 -2.21 -17.66
C LEU A 327 2.35 -3.01 -18.84
N PRO A 328 1.05 -3.40 -18.78
CA PRO A 328 0.38 -4.01 -19.92
C PRO A 328 0.48 -3.10 -21.15
N LYS A 329 0.84 -3.70 -22.30
CA LYS A 329 0.88 -2.97 -23.57
C LYS A 329 -0.50 -2.43 -23.89
N SER A 330 -0.58 -1.15 -24.22
CA SER A 330 -1.83 -0.57 -24.75
C SER A 330 -2.16 -1.28 -26.07
N SER A 331 -3.29 -1.96 -26.08
CA SER A 331 -3.85 -2.55 -27.33
C SER A 331 -4.36 -1.46 -28.26
#